data_baa90e424bf70296ad35a37a0133699d
#
_entry.id   baa90e424bf70296ad35a37a0133699d
#
_cell.length_a   1.000
_cell.length_b   1.000
_cell.length_c   1.000
_cell.angle_alpha   90.00
_cell.angle_beta   90.00
_cell.angle_gamma   90.00
#
_symmetry.space_group_name_H-M   'P 1'
#
loop_
_entity.id
_entity.type
_entity.pdbx_description
1 polymer ?
#
loop_
_entity_poly.entity_id
_entity_poly.type
_entity_poly.pdbx_seq_one_letter_code
_entity_poly.pdbx_strand_id
1 'polypeptide(L)'
;MHFWRGIGAPPFILSFVEEEYKLPFFAFPEPAAFKNKRAALEDEEFVKSALEVLCQSGHVIRCAEPPYVVNPLSVSVQANGKKRLILDLRYVNRHLQKKRIKYEDWKVAISYFEVGAYMFTFDLKSGYHHIEVATVHQCYLGFSWVDPVSKRTQFYRFTVLPFGLSSAPHIFTKVLKPLVKHWRLKGARIALFLDA
;
A
#
# COMPACT_ATOMS: atom_id res chain seq x y z
N MET A 1 8.10 -15.35 -11.05
CA MET A 1 9.59 -15.40 -10.93
C MET A 1 10.31 -15.31 -12.27
N HIS A 2 10.06 -16.19 -13.23
CA HIS A 2 10.76 -16.18 -14.52
C HIS A 2 10.78 -14.81 -15.22
N PHE A 3 9.63 -14.13 -15.24
CA PHE A 3 9.51 -12.78 -15.82
C PHE A 3 10.44 -11.75 -15.16
N TRP A 4 10.43 -11.66 -13.83
CA TRP A 4 11.24 -10.69 -13.09
C TRP A 4 12.74 -10.90 -13.24
N ARG A 5 13.18 -12.16 -13.29
CA ARG A 5 14.58 -12.51 -13.64
C ARG A 5 14.90 -12.13 -15.08
N GLY A 6 13.98 -12.40 -16.02
CA GLY A 6 14.14 -12.09 -17.43
C GLY A 6 14.30 -10.59 -17.74
N ILE A 7 13.68 -9.71 -16.96
CA ILE A 7 13.84 -8.25 -17.09
C ILE A 7 15.02 -7.68 -16.28
N GLY A 8 15.83 -8.52 -15.62
CA GLY A 8 17.00 -8.11 -14.83
C GLY A 8 16.59 -7.40 -13.53
N ALA A 9 15.50 -7.81 -12.88
CA ALA A 9 15.12 -7.25 -11.58
C ALA A 9 16.21 -7.52 -10.53
N PRO A 10 16.52 -6.54 -9.66
CA PRO A 10 17.52 -6.71 -8.60
C PRO A 10 17.14 -7.83 -7.62
N PRO A 11 18.12 -8.53 -6.99
CA PRO A 11 17.86 -9.62 -6.05
C PRO A 11 16.86 -9.27 -4.95
N PHE A 12 16.90 -8.04 -4.45
CA PHE A 12 16.00 -7.59 -3.39
C PHE A 12 14.53 -7.45 -3.88
N ILE A 13 14.28 -7.21 -5.18
CA ILE A 13 12.92 -7.25 -5.75
C ILE A 13 12.48 -8.70 -5.94
N LEU A 14 13.40 -9.57 -6.34
CA LEU A 14 13.12 -11.00 -6.46
C LEU A 14 12.70 -11.59 -5.11
N SER A 15 13.36 -11.19 -4.01
CA SER A 15 12.98 -11.65 -2.68
C SER A 15 11.57 -11.25 -2.26
N PHE A 16 11.06 -10.07 -2.70
CA PHE A 16 9.66 -9.70 -2.41
C PHE A 16 8.63 -10.56 -3.14
N VAL A 17 9.00 -11.03 -4.33
CA VAL A 17 8.13 -11.91 -5.12
C VAL A 17 8.18 -13.35 -4.61
N GLU A 18 9.31 -13.76 -4.00
CA GLU A 18 9.53 -15.11 -3.48
C GLU A 18 9.11 -15.27 -2.01
N GLU A 19 9.39 -14.27 -1.17
CA GLU A 19 9.34 -14.39 0.29
C GLU A 19 8.38 -13.40 0.95
N GLU A 20 7.57 -12.66 0.19
CA GLU A 20 6.75 -11.53 0.64
C GLU A 20 7.60 -10.36 1.19
N TYR A 21 7.02 -9.17 1.27
CA TYR A 21 7.73 -8.00 1.77
C TYR A 21 7.79 -7.94 3.30
N LYS A 22 8.99 -7.99 3.85
CA LYS A 22 9.24 -7.77 5.28
C LYS A 22 9.29 -6.27 5.59
N LEU A 23 8.47 -5.81 6.53
CA LEU A 23 8.50 -4.42 6.98
C LEU A 23 9.88 -4.07 7.57
N PRO A 24 10.49 -2.93 7.20
CA PRO A 24 11.86 -2.60 7.58
C PRO A 24 11.93 -2.04 8.99
N PHE A 25 11.56 -2.82 9.97
CA PHE A 25 11.67 -2.43 11.37
C PHE A 25 13.14 -2.23 11.78
N PHE A 26 13.43 -1.13 12.49
CA PHE A 26 14.67 -0.98 13.22
C PHE A 26 14.51 -1.40 14.69
N ALA A 27 13.28 -1.32 15.21
CA ALA A 27 12.85 -1.83 16.49
C ALA A 27 11.39 -2.26 16.38
N PHE A 28 11.01 -3.39 16.93
CA PHE A 28 9.62 -3.83 16.91
C PHE A 28 8.78 -2.98 17.88
N PRO A 29 7.58 -2.55 17.46
CA PRO A 29 6.68 -1.85 18.35
C PRO A 29 6.14 -2.79 19.45
N GLU A 30 5.84 -2.22 20.62
CA GLU A 30 5.12 -2.92 21.69
C GLU A 30 3.66 -3.15 21.29
N PRO A 31 2.96 -4.11 21.94
CA PRO A 31 1.53 -4.32 21.72
C PRO A 31 0.75 -3.04 22.02
N ALA A 32 -0.17 -2.68 21.13
CA ALA A 32 -0.96 -1.48 21.30
C ALA A 32 -2.34 -1.61 20.67
N ALA A 33 -3.34 -0.98 21.26
CA ALA A 33 -4.69 -0.91 20.73
C ALA A 33 -5.22 0.51 20.74
N PHE A 34 -5.66 0.99 19.59
CA PHE A 34 -6.14 2.36 19.40
C PHE A 34 -7.60 2.35 18.92
N LYS A 35 -8.34 3.38 19.30
CA LYS A 35 -9.72 3.61 18.85
C LYS A 35 -9.74 4.19 17.43
N ASN A 36 -10.73 3.80 16.64
CA ASN A 36 -10.96 4.35 15.30
C ASN A 36 -11.18 5.87 15.35
N LYS A 37 -10.79 6.54 14.29
CA LYS A 37 -10.95 7.99 14.15
C LYS A 37 -12.41 8.34 13.90
N ARG A 38 -12.79 9.56 14.33
CA ARG A 38 -14.13 10.11 14.15
C ARG A 38 -14.58 10.03 12.69
N ALA A 39 -13.71 10.38 11.72
CA ALA A 39 -14.02 10.30 10.30
C ALA A 39 -14.41 8.90 9.80
N ALA A 40 -13.89 7.83 10.41
CA ALA A 40 -14.32 6.46 10.08
C ALA A 40 -15.63 6.10 10.77
N LEU A 41 -15.85 6.57 12.00
CA LEU A 41 -17.07 6.30 12.75
C LEU A 41 -18.29 7.04 12.18
N GLU A 42 -18.09 8.22 11.60
CA GLU A 42 -19.15 9.01 10.95
C GLU A 42 -19.50 8.52 9.55
N ASP A 43 -18.67 7.67 8.94
CA ASP A 43 -18.90 7.13 7.58
C ASP A 43 -18.93 5.60 7.60
N GLU A 44 -19.77 5.06 8.47
CA GLU A 44 -19.87 3.64 8.76
C GLU A 44 -20.20 2.79 7.53
N GLU A 45 -21.12 3.25 6.69
CA GLU A 45 -21.51 2.56 5.45
C GLU A 45 -20.34 2.42 4.47
N PHE A 46 -19.61 3.50 4.28
CA PHE A 46 -18.40 3.44 3.44
C PHE A 46 -17.36 2.48 3.99
N VAL A 47 -17.09 2.54 5.30
CA VAL A 47 -16.11 1.62 5.93
C VAL A 47 -16.53 0.18 5.77
N LYS A 48 -17.82 -0.14 6.00
CA LYS A 48 -18.37 -1.49 5.81
C LYS A 48 -18.18 -1.99 4.38
N SER A 49 -18.59 -1.19 3.39
CA SER A 49 -18.45 -1.54 1.97
C SER A 49 -16.99 -1.72 1.58
N ALA A 50 -16.09 -0.84 2.05
CA ALA A 50 -14.65 -0.94 1.78
C ALA A 50 -14.04 -2.21 2.40
N LEU A 51 -14.45 -2.58 3.61
CA LEU A 51 -14.00 -3.80 4.28
C LEU A 51 -14.48 -5.06 3.56
N GLU A 52 -15.73 -5.07 3.09
CA GLU A 52 -16.26 -6.18 2.29
C GLU A 52 -15.42 -6.41 1.03
N VAL A 53 -15.13 -5.36 0.28
CA VAL A 53 -14.27 -5.43 -0.93
C VAL A 53 -12.86 -5.91 -0.59
N LEU A 54 -12.25 -5.39 0.47
CA LEU A 54 -10.90 -5.78 0.89
C LEU A 54 -10.84 -7.23 1.38
N CYS A 55 -11.87 -7.71 2.06
CA CYS A 55 -11.97 -9.10 2.50
C CYS A 55 -12.21 -10.06 1.31
N GLN A 56 -13.09 -9.69 0.38
CA GLN A 56 -13.36 -10.48 -0.83
C GLN A 56 -12.12 -10.64 -1.71
N SER A 57 -11.29 -9.59 -1.79
CA SER A 57 -10.03 -9.63 -2.56
C SER A 57 -8.88 -10.30 -1.80
N GLY A 58 -9.06 -10.71 -0.53
CA GLY A 58 -8.00 -11.28 0.29
C GLY A 58 -6.96 -10.28 0.80
N HIS A 59 -7.11 -8.98 0.51
CA HIS A 59 -6.18 -7.94 0.97
C HIS A 59 -6.30 -7.66 2.48
N VAL A 60 -7.43 -8.04 3.06
CA VAL A 60 -7.69 -8.01 4.50
C VAL A 60 -8.28 -9.35 4.90
N ILE A 61 -7.85 -9.89 6.01
CA ILE A 61 -8.42 -11.10 6.59
C ILE A 61 -8.92 -10.85 8.01
N ARG A 62 -9.97 -11.58 8.39
CA ARG A 62 -10.49 -11.58 9.76
C ARG A 62 -9.55 -12.35 10.68
N CYS A 63 -9.44 -11.88 11.92
CA CYS A 63 -8.67 -12.52 12.98
C CYS A 63 -9.63 -13.01 14.07
N ALA A 64 -9.41 -14.20 14.59
CA ALA A 64 -10.15 -14.71 15.74
C ALA A 64 -9.76 -13.93 17.02
N GLU A 65 -8.47 -13.61 17.14
CA GLU A 65 -7.90 -12.87 18.27
C GLU A 65 -7.43 -11.47 17.84
N PRO A 66 -7.30 -10.52 18.78
CA PRO A 66 -6.76 -9.20 18.49
C PRO A 66 -5.36 -9.28 17.88
N PRO A 67 -5.09 -8.56 16.78
CA PRO A 67 -3.73 -8.41 16.26
C PRO A 67 -2.80 -7.76 17.29
N TYR A 68 -1.49 -7.98 17.15
CA TYR A 68 -0.47 -7.45 18.06
C TYR A 68 -0.51 -5.93 18.18
N VAL A 69 -0.77 -5.25 17.05
CA VAL A 69 -1.09 -3.81 17.03
C VAL A 69 -2.45 -3.62 16.37
N VAL A 70 -3.39 -3.01 17.10
CA VAL A 70 -4.71 -2.61 16.61
C VAL A 70 -4.65 -1.12 16.28
N ASN A 71 -4.47 -0.79 15.00
CA ASN A 71 -4.34 0.58 14.52
C ASN A 71 -5.72 1.22 14.26
N PRO A 72 -5.84 2.55 14.35
CA PRO A 72 -7.10 3.23 14.03
C PRO A 72 -7.41 3.19 12.54
N LEU A 73 -8.66 2.99 12.18
CA LEU A 73 -9.19 3.34 10.87
C LEU A 73 -9.54 4.83 10.79
N SER A 74 -9.37 5.40 9.61
CA SER A 74 -9.80 6.75 9.25
C SER A 74 -10.35 6.74 7.83
N VAL A 75 -11.15 7.73 7.47
CA VAL A 75 -11.61 7.98 6.10
C VAL A 75 -11.03 9.30 5.64
N SER A 76 -10.45 9.31 4.45
CA SER A 76 -9.99 10.51 3.75
C SER A 76 -10.89 10.76 2.56
N VAL A 77 -11.35 12.00 2.40
CA VAL A 77 -12.13 12.45 1.26
C VAL A 77 -11.23 13.30 0.37
N GLN A 78 -11.03 12.89 -0.87
CA GLN A 78 -10.25 13.64 -1.85
C GLN A 78 -11.06 14.82 -2.41
N ALA A 79 -10.39 15.78 -3.06
CA ALA A 79 -11.03 16.95 -3.66
C ALA A 79 -12.13 16.62 -4.68
N ASN A 80 -12.03 15.47 -5.35
CA ASN A 80 -13.06 14.94 -6.28
C ASN A 80 -14.19 14.17 -5.58
N GLY A 81 -14.26 14.20 -4.26
CA GLY A 81 -15.27 13.48 -3.45
C GLY A 81 -14.99 11.99 -3.25
N LYS A 82 -13.94 11.44 -3.87
CA LYS A 82 -13.60 10.02 -3.69
C LYS A 82 -13.11 9.75 -2.27
N LYS A 83 -13.71 8.77 -1.62
CA LYS A 83 -13.33 8.33 -0.27
C LYS A 83 -12.25 7.25 -0.33
N ARG A 84 -11.33 7.30 0.62
CA ARG A 84 -10.30 6.26 0.83
C ARG A 84 -10.31 5.81 2.28
N LEU A 85 -10.34 4.49 2.50
CA LEU A 85 -10.10 3.92 3.82
C LEU A 85 -8.61 3.95 4.11
N ILE A 86 -8.24 4.56 5.23
CA ILE A 86 -6.84 4.74 5.66
C ILE A 86 -6.63 3.98 6.96
N LEU A 87 -5.61 3.15 7.00
CA LEU A 87 -5.09 2.60 8.24
C LEU A 87 -4.09 3.61 8.84
N ASP A 88 -4.40 4.18 10.00
CA ASP A 88 -3.53 5.15 10.67
C ASP A 88 -2.34 4.44 11.33
N LEU A 89 -1.29 4.26 10.55
CA LEU A 89 -0.08 3.55 10.96
C LEU A 89 0.99 4.45 11.59
N ARG A 90 0.64 5.63 12.10
CA ARG A 90 1.62 6.55 12.70
C ARG A 90 2.41 5.91 13.84
N TYR A 91 1.77 5.04 14.64
CA TYR A 91 2.45 4.28 15.68
C TYR A 91 3.49 3.31 15.08
N VAL A 92 3.09 2.45 14.17
CA VAL A 92 3.97 1.47 13.49
C VAL A 92 5.08 2.18 12.71
N ASN A 93 4.74 3.25 11.99
CA ASN A 93 5.68 4.02 11.17
C ASN A 93 6.86 4.62 11.96
N ARG A 94 6.68 4.88 13.27
CA ARG A 94 7.78 5.35 14.14
C ARG A 94 8.88 4.31 14.34
N HIS A 95 8.58 3.05 14.09
CA HIS A 95 9.50 1.91 14.27
C HIS A 95 10.08 1.43 12.94
N LEU A 96 9.68 2.04 11.81
CA LEU A 96 10.19 1.70 10.49
C LEU A 96 11.35 2.60 10.07
N GLN A 97 12.32 1.99 9.37
CA GLN A 97 13.42 2.74 8.76
C GLN A 97 12.87 3.72 7.73
N LYS A 98 13.18 5.01 7.91
CA LYS A 98 12.83 6.05 6.94
C LYS A 98 13.77 5.96 5.75
N LYS A 99 13.22 5.75 4.56
CA LYS A 99 13.99 5.76 3.30
C LYS A 99 13.56 6.95 2.46
N ARG A 100 14.53 7.73 2.01
CA ARG A 100 14.26 8.82 1.05
C ARG A 100 13.88 8.23 -0.29
N ILE A 101 12.86 8.81 -0.92
CA ILE A 101 12.39 8.44 -2.25
C ILE A 101 12.73 9.59 -3.18
N LYS A 102 13.37 9.26 -4.31
CA LYS A 102 13.50 10.19 -5.42
C LYS A 102 12.55 9.73 -6.52
N TYR A 103 11.50 10.48 -6.71
CA TYR A 103 10.55 10.28 -7.81
C TYR A 103 11.08 10.94 -9.09
N GLU A 104 10.59 10.46 -10.21
CA GLU A 104 10.71 11.18 -11.47
C GLU A 104 9.73 12.37 -11.45
N ASP A 105 10.17 13.50 -11.96
CA ASP A 105 9.38 14.71 -12.00
C ASP A 105 8.91 15.00 -13.45
N TRP A 106 8.13 16.05 -13.60
CA TRP A 106 7.65 16.53 -14.90
C TRP A 106 8.77 16.82 -15.91
N LYS A 107 10.00 17.11 -15.45
CA LYS A 107 11.15 17.35 -16.33
C LYS A 107 11.53 16.10 -17.11
N VAL A 108 11.41 14.90 -16.48
CA VAL A 108 11.61 13.63 -17.19
C VAL A 108 10.55 13.44 -18.26
N ALA A 109 9.28 13.75 -17.98
CA ALA A 109 8.22 13.66 -18.97
C ALA A 109 8.47 14.62 -20.14
N ILE A 110 8.85 15.88 -19.87
CA ILE A 110 9.17 16.88 -20.91
C ILE A 110 10.37 16.44 -21.76
N SER A 111 11.38 15.81 -21.18
CA SER A 111 12.56 15.35 -21.95
C SER A 111 12.22 14.28 -23.00
N TYR A 112 11.06 13.66 -22.90
CA TYR A 112 10.55 12.70 -23.89
C TYR A 112 9.57 13.29 -24.90
N PHE A 113 9.17 14.57 -24.70
CA PHE A 113 8.17 15.20 -25.53
C PHE A 113 8.71 15.56 -26.90
N GLU A 114 7.97 15.19 -27.95
CA GLU A 114 8.19 15.60 -29.34
C GLU A 114 6.90 16.14 -29.92
N VAL A 115 6.99 17.18 -30.73
CA VAL A 115 5.83 17.75 -31.43
C VAL A 115 5.24 16.69 -32.38
N GLY A 116 3.94 16.48 -32.29
CA GLY A 116 3.24 15.47 -33.09
C GLY A 116 3.29 14.04 -32.52
N ALA A 117 3.93 13.81 -31.38
CA ALA A 117 3.93 12.50 -30.73
C ALA A 117 2.59 12.21 -30.04
N TYR A 118 2.14 10.97 -30.11
CA TYR A 118 1.01 10.50 -29.33
C TYR A 118 1.44 10.26 -27.88
N MET A 119 0.59 10.67 -26.94
CA MET A 119 0.81 10.46 -25.50
C MET A 119 -0.39 9.73 -24.91
N PHE A 120 -0.14 8.88 -23.92
CA PHE A 120 -1.17 8.26 -23.11
C PHE A 120 -0.71 8.15 -21.68
N THR A 121 -1.68 8.07 -20.77
CA THR A 121 -1.44 7.82 -19.36
C THR A 121 -2.19 6.56 -18.93
N PHE A 122 -1.65 5.85 -17.96
CA PHE A 122 -2.34 4.75 -17.30
C PHE A 122 -2.05 4.79 -15.81
N ASP A 123 -2.99 4.32 -15.01
CA ASP A 123 -2.89 4.22 -13.57
C ASP A 123 -3.04 2.78 -13.10
N LEU A 124 -2.29 2.42 -12.06
CA LEU A 124 -2.40 1.12 -11.44
C LEU A 124 -3.40 1.19 -10.29
N LYS A 125 -4.61 0.71 -10.52
CA LYS A 125 -5.65 0.67 -9.50
C LYS A 125 -5.15 -0.05 -8.25
N SER A 126 -5.23 0.64 -7.10
CA SER A 126 -4.81 0.11 -5.79
C SER A 126 -3.37 -0.41 -5.77
N GLY A 127 -2.44 0.31 -6.40
CA GLY A 127 -1.07 -0.15 -6.67
C GLY A 127 -0.36 -0.80 -5.49
N TYR A 128 -0.51 -0.27 -4.27
CA TYR A 128 0.12 -0.83 -3.07
C TYR A 128 -0.40 -2.24 -2.73
N HIS A 129 -1.66 -2.54 -3.02
CA HIS A 129 -2.27 -3.83 -2.72
C HIS A 129 -1.74 -4.98 -3.60
N HIS A 130 -0.90 -4.69 -4.60
CA HIS A 130 -0.20 -5.72 -5.38
C HIS A 130 1.05 -6.28 -4.70
N ILE A 131 1.40 -5.78 -3.51
CA ILE A 131 2.59 -6.21 -2.77
C ILE A 131 2.17 -6.84 -1.45
N GLU A 132 2.40 -8.14 -1.33
CA GLU A 132 2.10 -8.91 -0.11
C GLU A 132 3.11 -8.60 0.99
N VAL A 133 2.61 -8.52 2.22
CA VAL A 133 3.41 -8.31 3.43
C VAL A 133 3.64 -9.65 4.10
N ALA A 134 4.88 -9.93 4.46
CA ALA A 134 5.26 -11.15 5.15
C ALA A 134 4.34 -11.47 6.33
N THR A 135 3.83 -12.68 6.36
CA THR A 135 2.80 -13.15 7.30
C THR A 135 3.16 -12.83 8.75
N VAL A 136 4.45 -12.95 9.11
CA VAL A 136 4.96 -12.62 10.46
C VAL A 136 4.86 -11.14 10.82
N HIS A 137 4.71 -10.25 9.82
CA HIS A 137 4.59 -8.80 10.02
C HIS A 137 3.15 -8.29 9.89
N GLN A 138 2.22 -9.10 9.42
CA GLN A 138 0.81 -8.70 9.25
C GLN A 138 0.13 -8.36 10.58
N CYS A 139 0.59 -8.94 11.69
CA CYS A 139 0.05 -8.65 13.04
C CYS A 139 0.26 -7.19 13.47
N TYR A 140 1.19 -6.45 12.85
CA TYR A 140 1.40 -5.02 13.06
C TYR A 140 0.47 -4.13 12.20
N LEU A 141 -0.19 -4.71 11.21
CA LEU A 141 -1.13 -4.04 10.29
C LEU A 141 -2.59 -4.34 10.64
N GLY A 142 -2.84 -4.64 11.92
CA GLY A 142 -4.15 -4.98 12.42
C GLY A 142 -5.01 -3.74 12.70
N PHE A 143 -6.32 -3.96 12.75
CA PHE A 143 -7.33 -2.98 13.15
C PHE A 143 -8.58 -3.70 13.65
N SER A 144 -9.51 -2.94 14.23
CA SER A 144 -10.81 -3.46 14.64
C SER A 144 -11.95 -2.62 14.06
N TRP A 145 -13.09 -3.28 13.86
CA TRP A 145 -14.33 -2.61 13.50
C TRP A 145 -15.48 -3.20 14.31
N VAL A 146 -16.37 -2.35 14.79
CA VAL A 146 -17.59 -2.80 15.46
C VAL A 146 -18.65 -3.02 14.40
N ASP A 147 -19.14 -4.24 14.30
CA ASP A 147 -20.23 -4.55 13.40
C ASP A 147 -21.51 -3.80 13.84
N PRO A 148 -22.13 -3.00 12.96
CA PRO A 148 -23.24 -2.13 13.34
C PRO A 148 -24.49 -2.89 13.75
N VAL A 149 -24.66 -4.11 13.25
CA VAL A 149 -25.84 -4.95 13.53
C VAL A 149 -25.65 -5.75 14.81
N SER A 150 -24.58 -6.56 14.87
CA SER A 150 -24.32 -7.45 16.00
C SER A 150 -23.70 -6.74 17.21
N LYS A 151 -23.23 -5.50 17.03
CA LYS A 151 -22.46 -4.71 18.03
C LYS A 151 -21.20 -5.42 18.54
N ARG A 152 -20.73 -6.46 17.84
CA ARG A 152 -19.53 -7.19 18.18
C ARG A 152 -18.30 -6.55 17.53
N THR A 153 -17.22 -6.47 18.27
CA THR A 153 -15.92 -6.06 17.74
C THR A 153 -15.34 -7.19 16.90
N GLN A 154 -15.03 -6.89 15.65
CA GLN A 154 -14.34 -7.77 14.72
C GLN A 154 -12.90 -7.29 14.56
N PHE A 155 -11.95 -8.20 14.53
CA PHE A 155 -10.54 -7.90 14.29
C PHE A 155 -10.14 -8.30 12.87
N TYR A 156 -9.25 -7.51 12.31
CA TYR A 156 -8.76 -7.67 10.94
C TYR A 156 -7.28 -7.36 10.85
N ARG A 157 -6.63 -7.85 9.81
CA ARG A 157 -5.27 -7.45 9.45
C ARG A 157 -5.10 -7.37 7.95
N PHE A 158 -4.31 -6.41 7.47
CA PHE A 158 -3.90 -6.35 6.08
C PHE A 158 -2.87 -7.45 5.78
N THR A 159 -3.02 -8.09 4.62
CA THR A 159 -2.07 -9.05 4.04
C THR A 159 -1.14 -8.40 3.02
N VAL A 160 -1.50 -7.20 2.56
CA VAL A 160 -0.80 -6.40 1.54
C VAL A 160 -0.41 -5.04 2.10
N LEU A 161 0.38 -4.25 1.36
CA LEU A 161 0.74 -2.89 1.77
C LEU A 161 -0.52 -2.00 1.87
N PRO A 162 -0.90 -1.51 3.05
CA PRO A 162 -2.04 -0.61 3.19
C PRO A 162 -1.67 0.85 2.90
N PHE A 163 -2.69 1.66 2.57
CA PHE A 163 -2.58 3.09 2.64
C PHE A 163 -2.34 3.54 4.10
N GLY A 164 -1.34 4.42 4.29
CA GLY A 164 -0.90 4.87 5.62
C GLY A 164 0.47 4.32 6.02
N LEU A 165 0.98 3.28 5.36
CA LEU A 165 2.31 2.74 5.62
C LEU A 165 3.40 3.60 4.97
N SER A 166 4.32 4.15 5.78
CA SER A 166 5.34 5.08 5.31
C SER A 166 6.35 4.48 4.32
N SER A 167 6.55 3.16 4.37
CA SER A 167 7.43 2.45 3.42
C SER A 167 6.75 2.07 2.10
N ALA A 168 5.41 2.08 2.03
CA ALA A 168 4.67 1.62 0.84
C ALA A 168 5.04 2.38 -0.44
N PRO A 169 5.10 3.73 -0.48
CA PRO A 169 5.48 4.47 -1.68
C PRO A 169 6.89 4.10 -2.17
N HIS A 170 7.84 3.94 -1.23
CA HIS A 170 9.22 3.57 -1.57
C HIS A 170 9.28 2.19 -2.23
N ILE A 171 8.65 1.20 -1.61
CA ILE A 171 8.67 -0.19 -2.09
C ILE A 171 7.96 -0.32 -3.42
N PHE A 172 6.78 0.27 -3.55
CA PHE A 172 6.03 0.26 -4.80
C PHE A 172 6.84 0.85 -5.96
N THR A 173 7.46 2.02 -5.75
CA THR A 173 8.34 2.64 -6.75
C THR A 173 9.54 1.74 -7.08
N LYS A 174 10.13 1.08 -6.09
CA LYS A 174 11.25 0.16 -6.32
C LYS A 174 10.85 -1.07 -7.14
N VAL A 175 9.66 -1.61 -6.92
CA VAL A 175 9.11 -2.73 -7.70
C VAL A 175 8.85 -2.32 -9.15
N LEU A 176 8.36 -1.10 -9.40
CA LEU A 176 8.08 -0.63 -10.75
C LEU A 176 9.32 -0.26 -11.56
N LYS A 177 10.42 0.16 -10.92
CA LYS A 177 11.64 0.60 -11.62
C LYS A 177 12.22 -0.42 -12.62
N PRO A 178 12.32 -1.73 -12.34
CA PRO A 178 12.77 -2.71 -13.33
C PRO A 178 11.86 -2.80 -14.54
N LEU A 179 10.54 -2.69 -14.35
CA LEU A 179 9.57 -2.68 -15.46
C LEU A 179 9.77 -1.44 -16.35
N VAL A 180 9.85 -0.27 -15.74
CA VAL A 180 10.10 0.99 -16.47
C VAL A 180 11.42 0.92 -17.23
N LYS A 181 12.49 0.42 -16.60
CA LYS A 181 13.78 0.21 -17.26
C LYS A 181 13.64 -0.73 -18.46
N HIS A 182 12.95 -1.84 -18.29
CA HIS A 182 12.72 -2.81 -19.37
C HIS A 182 11.97 -2.19 -20.56
N TRP A 183 10.92 -1.42 -20.31
CA TRP A 183 10.17 -0.73 -21.36
C TRP A 183 11.01 0.33 -22.07
N ARG A 184 11.82 1.08 -21.34
CA ARG A 184 12.75 2.06 -21.92
C ARG A 184 13.79 1.39 -22.85
N LEU A 185 14.31 0.24 -22.45
CA LEU A 185 15.23 -0.54 -23.30
C LEU A 185 14.56 -1.05 -24.58
N LYS A 186 13.23 -1.17 -24.61
CA LYS A 186 12.43 -1.48 -25.78
C LYS A 186 11.97 -0.25 -26.57
N GLY A 187 12.49 0.94 -26.25
CA GLY A 187 12.19 2.19 -26.94
C GLY A 187 11.00 2.96 -26.41
N ALA A 188 10.31 2.48 -25.35
CA ALA A 188 9.21 3.23 -24.76
C ALA A 188 9.72 4.47 -23.99
N ARG A 189 9.19 5.64 -24.33
CA ARG A 189 9.44 6.90 -23.63
C ARG A 189 8.41 7.01 -22.50
N ILE A 190 8.75 6.56 -21.32
CA ILE A 190 7.84 6.46 -20.17
C ILE A 190 8.43 7.17 -18.96
N ALA A 191 7.62 7.97 -18.29
CA ALA A 191 7.93 8.54 -16.97
C ALA A 191 7.08 7.86 -15.91
N LEU A 192 7.72 7.51 -14.78
CA LEU A 192 7.06 6.93 -13.62
C LEU A 192 6.74 8.03 -12.61
N PHE A 193 5.49 8.38 -12.53
CA PHE A 193 4.97 9.33 -11.56
C PHE A 193 4.18 8.59 -10.47
N LEU A 194 4.36 8.97 -9.22
CA LEU A 194 3.54 8.51 -8.12
C LEU A 194 2.67 9.67 -7.64
N ASP A 195 1.37 9.54 -7.87
CA ASP A 195 0.38 10.44 -7.30
C ASP A 195 0.21 10.09 -5.81
N ALA A 196 0.44 11.09 -4.94
CA ALA A 196 0.47 10.90 -3.49
C ALA A 196 -0.90 11.23 -2.84
#